data_c1f2284e3ee62691059aaa7a8889f23e
#
_entry.id   c1f2284e3ee62691059aaa7a8889f23e
#
_cell.length_a   1.000
_cell.length_b   1.000
_cell.length_c   1.000
_cell.angle_alpha   90.00
_cell.angle_beta   90.00
_cell.angle_gamma   90.00
#
_symmetry.space_group_name_H-M   'P 1'
#
loop_
_entity.id
_entity.type
_entity.pdbx_description
1 polymer ?
#
loop_
_entity_poly.entity_id
_entity_poly.type
_entity_poly.pdbx_seq_one_letter_code
_entity_poly.pdbx_strand_id
1 'polypeptide(L)'
;MPKEKKDAMLNAYTWLTDAIKKLKKSGKIKNYNNSLQGKIHNKKDEISWEMVKKIYKNNSYLSPCHASSLFGVITADGKVYPCEILEDKLVGDLRENDFDFLKVWNSEKNKDIKNFISKTNCTCTYECAISFNILGNWRYQHKLLMGLLTKY
;
A
#
# COMPACT_ATOMS: atom_id res chain seq x y z
N MET A 1 -13.41 10.34 14.69
CA MET A 1 -14.46 10.49 13.66
C MET A 1 -15.74 9.86 14.17
N PRO A 2 -16.91 10.51 14.04
CA PRO A 2 -18.20 9.96 14.45
C PRO A 2 -18.48 8.61 13.78
N LYS A 3 -19.15 7.69 14.51
CA LYS A 3 -19.43 6.33 14.05
C LYS A 3 -20.23 6.32 12.74
N GLU A 4 -21.26 7.15 12.64
CA GLU A 4 -22.10 7.27 11.44
C GLU A 4 -21.29 7.64 10.18
N LYS A 5 -20.37 8.58 10.31
CA LYS A 5 -19.49 8.99 9.20
C LYS A 5 -18.55 7.85 8.81
N LYS A 6 -18.06 7.09 9.79
CA LYS A 6 -17.21 5.92 9.55
C LYS A 6 -17.98 4.84 8.79
N ASP A 7 -19.21 4.54 9.20
CA ASP A 7 -20.04 3.53 8.55
C ASP A 7 -20.43 3.96 7.13
N ALA A 8 -20.77 5.23 6.92
CA ALA A 8 -21.08 5.77 5.59
C ALA A 8 -19.89 5.64 4.63
N MET A 9 -18.68 5.98 5.09
CA MET A 9 -17.46 5.83 4.27
C MET A 9 -17.16 4.36 3.95
N LEU A 10 -17.33 3.45 4.92
CA LEU A 10 -17.14 2.02 4.71
C LEU A 10 -18.14 1.44 3.70
N ASN A 11 -19.39 1.88 3.77
CA ASN A 11 -20.43 1.49 2.81
C ASN A 11 -20.12 2.00 1.40
N ALA A 12 -19.74 3.27 1.27
CA ALA A 12 -19.35 3.86 -0.01
C ALA A 12 -18.14 3.15 -0.62
N TYR A 13 -17.12 2.86 0.18
CA TYR A 13 -15.93 2.12 -0.28
C TYR A 13 -16.28 0.69 -0.70
N THR A 14 -17.16 0.02 0.04
CA THR A 14 -17.63 -1.33 -0.30
C THR A 14 -18.40 -1.32 -1.61
N TRP A 15 -19.33 -0.39 -1.78
CA TRP A 15 -20.07 -0.22 -3.02
C TRP A 15 -19.14 0.01 -4.22
N LEU A 16 -18.16 0.90 -4.07
CA LEU A 16 -17.19 1.23 -5.13
C LEU A 16 -16.38 -0.02 -5.53
N THR A 17 -15.82 -0.73 -4.55
CA THR A 17 -14.99 -1.92 -4.82
C THR A 17 -15.80 -3.05 -5.45
N ASP A 18 -17.07 -3.23 -5.07
CA ASP A 18 -17.95 -4.21 -5.68
C ASP A 18 -18.37 -3.82 -7.10
N ALA A 19 -18.58 -2.53 -7.37
CA ALA A 19 -18.81 -2.02 -8.72
C ALA A 19 -17.60 -2.28 -9.63
N ILE A 20 -16.38 -2.02 -9.16
CA ILE A 20 -15.14 -2.32 -9.90
C ILE A 20 -15.02 -3.82 -10.18
N LYS A 21 -15.30 -4.69 -9.20
CA LYS A 21 -15.30 -6.15 -9.39
C LYS A 21 -16.29 -6.57 -10.49
N LYS A 22 -17.49 -6.02 -10.49
CA LYS A 22 -18.51 -6.30 -11.52
C LYS A 22 -18.03 -5.86 -12.92
N LEU A 23 -17.43 -4.69 -13.02
CA LEU A 23 -16.89 -4.17 -14.29
C LEU A 23 -15.74 -5.03 -14.82
N LYS A 24 -14.85 -5.49 -13.93
CA LYS A 24 -13.77 -6.44 -14.28
C LYS A 24 -14.34 -7.77 -14.79
N LYS A 25 -15.32 -8.35 -14.09
CA LYS A 25 -15.98 -9.61 -14.50
C LYS A 25 -16.74 -9.50 -15.83
N SER A 26 -17.35 -8.37 -16.10
CA SER A 26 -18.07 -8.14 -17.38
C SER A 26 -17.15 -7.85 -18.56
N GLY A 27 -15.83 -7.81 -18.37
CA GLY A 27 -14.84 -7.52 -19.41
C GLY A 27 -14.84 -6.05 -19.88
N LYS A 28 -15.58 -5.16 -19.22
CA LYS A 28 -15.60 -3.72 -19.54
C LYS A 28 -14.25 -3.06 -19.23
N ILE A 29 -13.48 -3.62 -18.29
CA ILE A 29 -12.09 -3.22 -17.99
C ILE A 29 -11.18 -4.28 -18.60
N LYS A 30 -10.79 -4.11 -19.85
CA LYS A 30 -10.08 -5.14 -20.65
C LYS A 30 -8.61 -5.33 -20.26
N ASN A 31 -7.94 -4.31 -19.74
CA ASN A 31 -6.47 -4.31 -19.59
C ASN A 31 -5.95 -5.22 -18.46
N TYR A 32 -6.81 -5.69 -17.57
CA TYR A 32 -6.42 -6.48 -16.41
C TYR A 32 -6.59 -7.99 -16.58
N ASN A 33 -7.38 -8.46 -17.55
CA ASN A 33 -7.79 -9.87 -17.62
C ASN A 33 -6.92 -10.73 -18.54
N ASN A 34 -6.15 -10.12 -19.45
CA ASN A 34 -5.50 -10.83 -20.55
C ASN A 34 -4.01 -11.13 -20.33
N SER A 35 -3.42 -10.70 -19.23
CA SER A 35 -2.02 -10.94 -18.91
C SER A 35 -1.83 -11.58 -17.53
N LEU A 36 -0.75 -12.32 -17.37
CA LEU A 36 -0.32 -12.88 -16.09
C LEU A 36 -0.19 -11.77 -15.02
N GLN A 37 0.44 -10.66 -15.40
CA GLN A 37 0.62 -9.49 -14.55
C GLN A 37 -0.73 -8.89 -14.15
N GLY A 38 -1.69 -8.76 -15.09
CA GLY A 38 -3.02 -8.25 -14.80
C GLY A 38 -3.80 -9.10 -13.80
N LYS A 39 -3.67 -10.43 -13.87
CA LYS A 39 -4.29 -11.34 -12.90
C LYS A 39 -3.72 -11.17 -11.48
N ILE A 40 -2.40 -11.02 -11.37
CA ILE A 40 -1.74 -10.74 -10.08
C ILE A 40 -2.22 -9.39 -9.53
N HIS A 41 -2.28 -8.34 -10.37
CA HIS A 41 -2.78 -7.04 -9.97
C HIS A 41 -4.23 -7.09 -9.50
N ASN A 42 -5.11 -7.79 -10.22
CA ASN A 42 -6.50 -7.97 -9.79
C ASN A 42 -6.58 -8.64 -8.42
N LYS A 43 -5.78 -9.68 -8.20
CA LYS A 43 -5.77 -10.38 -6.90
C LYS A 43 -5.20 -9.52 -5.79
N LYS A 44 -4.14 -8.75 -6.07
CA LYS A 44 -3.58 -7.76 -5.14
C LYS A 44 -4.64 -6.71 -4.76
N ASP A 45 -5.38 -6.18 -5.73
CA ASP A 45 -6.45 -5.21 -5.48
C ASP A 45 -7.54 -5.77 -4.56
N GLU A 46 -8.00 -7.01 -4.80
CA GLU A 46 -8.99 -7.66 -3.92
C GLU A 46 -8.49 -7.78 -2.48
N ILE A 47 -7.24 -8.23 -2.30
CA ILE A 47 -6.62 -8.34 -0.97
C ILE A 47 -6.50 -6.95 -0.33
N SER A 48 -6.08 -5.94 -1.10
CA SER A 48 -5.95 -4.55 -0.65
C SER A 48 -7.29 -4.02 -0.14
N TRP A 49 -8.37 -4.17 -0.91
CA TRP A 49 -9.70 -3.70 -0.52
C TRP A 49 -10.22 -4.36 0.77
N GLU A 50 -10.00 -5.65 0.93
CA GLU A 50 -10.38 -6.34 2.16
C GLU A 50 -9.53 -5.89 3.36
N MET A 51 -8.23 -5.61 3.15
CA MET A 51 -7.36 -5.07 4.20
C MET A 51 -7.80 -3.67 4.61
N VAL A 52 -8.06 -2.76 3.65
CA VAL A 52 -8.57 -1.40 3.92
C VAL A 52 -9.84 -1.46 4.76
N LYS A 53 -10.82 -2.28 4.37
CA LYS A 53 -12.07 -2.43 5.12
C LYS A 53 -11.82 -2.89 6.57
N LYS A 54 -10.96 -3.88 6.77
CA LYS A 54 -10.65 -4.42 8.09
C LYS A 54 -9.90 -3.42 8.96
N ILE A 55 -8.88 -2.74 8.40
CA ILE A 55 -8.14 -1.69 9.11
C ILE A 55 -9.09 -0.57 9.50
N TYR A 56 -9.89 -0.11 8.55
CA TYR A 56 -10.81 0.99 8.76
C TYR A 56 -11.89 0.66 9.81
N LYS A 57 -12.43 -0.57 9.77
CA LYS A 57 -13.47 -1.02 10.70
C LYS A 57 -12.95 -1.20 12.13
N ASN A 58 -11.81 -1.88 12.28
CA ASN A 58 -11.34 -2.40 13.57
C ASN A 58 -10.00 -1.84 14.01
N ASN A 59 -9.39 -0.92 13.25
CA ASN A 59 -8.01 -0.46 13.45
C ASN A 59 -7.00 -1.63 13.56
N SER A 60 -7.19 -2.68 12.74
CA SER A 60 -6.46 -3.93 12.84
C SER A 60 -5.06 -3.81 12.23
N TYR A 61 -4.03 -4.26 12.92
CA TYR A 61 -2.71 -4.49 12.34
C TYR A 61 -2.72 -5.81 11.57
N LEU A 62 -2.65 -5.75 10.23
CA LEU A 62 -2.78 -6.92 9.36
C LEU A 62 -1.48 -7.31 8.65
N SER A 63 -0.55 -6.37 8.51
CA SER A 63 0.72 -6.56 7.82
C SER A 63 1.74 -5.55 8.29
N PRO A 64 3.03 -5.92 8.37
CA PRO A 64 4.10 -4.95 8.51
C PRO A 64 4.03 -3.88 7.44
N CYS A 65 4.32 -2.63 7.80
CA CYS A 65 4.48 -1.54 6.86
C CYS A 65 5.90 -1.56 6.28
N HIS A 66 6.01 -1.52 4.95
CA HIS A 66 7.28 -1.53 4.23
C HIS A 66 7.71 -0.14 3.75
N ALA A 67 7.11 0.93 4.27
CA ALA A 67 7.59 2.29 4.05
C ALA A 67 9.05 2.42 4.48
N SER A 68 9.82 3.23 3.78
CA SER A 68 11.27 3.38 3.99
C SER A 68 12.12 2.14 3.65
N SER A 69 11.48 1.03 3.24
CA SER A 69 12.16 -0.21 2.84
C SER A 69 11.91 -0.58 1.38
N LEU A 70 10.63 -0.64 0.97
CA LEU A 70 10.23 -0.97 -0.40
C LEU A 70 9.72 0.23 -1.19
N PHE A 71 9.34 1.29 -0.51
CA PHE A 71 8.86 2.52 -1.12
C PHE A 71 9.15 3.73 -0.23
N GLY A 72 9.12 4.90 -0.83
CA GLY A 72 9.24 6.20 -0.20
C GLY A 72 8.71 7.27 -1.13
N VAL A 73 8.76 8.51 -0.69
CA VAL A 73 8.31 9.69 -1.43
C VAL A 73 9.47 10.64 -1.60
N ILE A 74 9.68 11.13 -2.81
CA ILE A 74 10.62 12.22 -3.11
C ILE A 74 9.77 13.42 -3.50
N THR A 75 9.91 14.50 -2.78
CA THR A 75 9.19 15.75 -3.06
C THR A 75 9.92 16.57 -4.14
N ALA A 76 9.21 17.53 -4.73
CA ALA A 76 9.77 18.36 -5.80
C ALA A 76 11.00 19.20 -5.36
N ASP A 77 11.12 19.49 -4.07
CA ASP A 77 12.27 20.16 -3.46
C ASP A 77 13.43 19.19 -3.10
N GLY A 78 13.33 17.92 -3.46
CA GLY A 78 14.39 16.93 -3.30
C GLY A 78 14.44 16.23 -1.95
N LYS A 79 13.46 16.45 -1.08
CA LYS A 79 13.39 15.78 0.21
C LYS A 79 12.82 14.36 0.08
N VAL A 80 13.37 13.43 0.86
CA VAL A 80 12.98 12.02 0.87
C VAL A 80 12.25 11.69 2.17
N TYR A 81 11.06 11.11 2.06
CA TYR A 81 10.22 10.68 3.18
C TYR A 81 9.90 9.19 3.08
N PRO A 82 9.58 8.52 4.20
CA PRO A 82 9.21 7.10 4.20
C PRO A 82 7.88 6.83 3.48
N CYS A 83 6.94 7.74 3.60
CA CYS A 83 5.63 7.73 2.92
C CYS A 83 4.96 9.11 3.03
N GLU A 84 3.82 9.26 2.38
CA GLU A 84 3.03 10.49 2.35
C GLU A 84 2.41 10.87 3.72
N ILE A 85 2.28 9.92 4.66
CA ILE A 85 1.64 10.16 5.96
C ILE A 85 2.66 10.59 7.02
N LEU A 86 3.88 10.08 6.93
CA LEU A 86 4.95 10.37 7.89
C LEU A 86 5.77 11.59 7.44
N GLU A 87 5.09 12.72 7.27
CA GLU A 87 5.69 13.99 6.80
C GLU A 87 6.69 14.57 7.81
N ASP A 88 6.58 14.19 9.09
CA ASP A 88 7.50 14.57 10.16
C ASP A 88 8.78 13.71 10.18
N LYS A 89 8.87 12.67 9.37
CA LYS A 89 9.98 11.71 9.32
C LYS A 89 10.84 11.89 8.07
N LEU A 90 11.45 13.06 7.93
CA LEU A 90 12.40 13.30 6.84
C LEU A 90 13.55 12.30 6.88
N VAL A 91 13.73 11.50 5.82
CA VAL A 91 14.86 10.58 5.64
C VAL A 91 16.13 11.36 5.32
N GLY A 92 16.06 12.27 4.36
CA GLY A 92 17.17 13.16 3.97
C GLY A 92 16.79 14.06 2.81
N ASP A 93 17.72 14.93 2.42
CA ASP A 93 17.61 15.82 1.28
C ASP A 93 18.61 15.41 0.21
N LEU A 94 18.14 15.18 -1.01
CA LEU A 94 18.99 14.79 -2.15
C LEU A 94 19.94 15.89 -2.54
N ARG A 95 19.56 17.16 -2.39
CA ARG A 95 20.41 18.31 -2.75
C ARG A 95 21.61 18.43 -1.82
N GLU A 96 21.46 18.04 -0.55
CA GLU A 96 22.53 18.01 0.44
C GLU A 96 23.44 16.77 0.30
N ASN A 97 23.07 15.83 -0.57
CA ASN A 97 23.76 14.56 -0.77
C ASN A 97 24.15 14.32 -2.24
N ASP A 98 24.46 15.39 -2.99
CA ASP A 98 24.88 15.32 -4.39
C ASP A 98 23.91 14.53 -5.30
N PHE A 99 22.63 14.56 -4.95
CA PHE A 99 21.55 13.76 -5.58
C PHE A 99 21.78 12.23 -5.51
N ASP A 100 22.66 11.76 -4.62
CA ASP A 100 22.85 10.33 -4.38
C ASP A 100 21.71 9.78 -3.49
N PHE A 101 20.71 9.20 -4.17
CA PHE A 101 19.57 8.58 -3.49
C PHE A 101 20.00 7.42 -2.58
N LEU A 102 20.95 6.60 -3.01
CA LEU A 102 21.35 5.43 -2.22
C LEU A 102 22.05 5.83 -0.92
N LYS A 103 22.82 6.92 -0.92
CA LYS A 103 23.43 7.50 0.27
C LYS A 103 22.36 7.90 1.28
N VAL A 104 21.30 8.59 0.83
CA VAL A 104 20.16 8.98 1.68
C VAL A 104 19.39 7.75 2.16
N TRP A 105 19.07 6.82 1.25
CA TRP A 105 18.24 5.66 1.54
C TRP A 105 18.90 4.65 2.47
N ASN A 106 20.22 4.55 2.46
CA ASN A 106 20.98 3.63 3.32
C ASN A 106 21.52 4.31 4.59
N SER A 107 21.12 5.55 4.87
CA SER A 107 21.58 6.30 6.06
C SER A 107 21.11 5.67 7.38
N GLU A 108 21.83 5.97 8.47
CA GLU A 108 21.40 5.58 9.83
C GLU A 108 20.02 6.17 10.17
N LYS A 109 19.76 7.41 9.74
CA LYS A 109 18.46 8.06 9.93
C LYS A 109 17.32 7.25 9.31
N ASN A 110 17.52 6.67 8.11
CA ASN A 110 16.53 5.78 7.50
C ASN A 110 16.35 4.47 8.28
N LYS A 111 17.41 3.93 8.86
CA LYS A 111 17.34 2.75 9.73
C LYS A 111 16.51 3.04 10.99
N ASP A 112 16.69 4.20 11.60
CA ASP A 112 15.89 4.63 12.75
C ASP A 112 14.41 4.77 12.41
N ILE A 113 14.10 5.32 11.23
CA ILE A 113 12.73 5.42 10.74
C ILE A 113 12.11 4.04 10.50
N LYS A 114 12.85 3.10 9.91
CA LYS A 114 12.40 1.69 9.76
C LYS A 114 12.11 1.05 11.11
N ASN A 115 12.98 1.27 12.09
CA ASN A 115 12.80 0.78 13.45
C ASN A 115 11.54 1.39 14.11
N PHE A 116 11.32 2.71 13.93
CA PHE A 116 10.10 3.38 14.39
C PHE A 116 8.85 2.76 13.75
N ILE A 117 8.81 2.59 12.44
CA ILE A 117 7.69 1.99 11.71
C ILE A 117 7.37 0.59 12.24
N SER A 118 8.41 -0.22 12.48
CA SER A 118 8.26 -1.58 13.01
C SER A 118 7.76 -1.58 14.45
N LYS A 119 8.37 -0.79 15.34
CA LYS A 119 8.04 -0.76 16.78
C LYS A 119 6.64 -0.20 17.05
N THR A 120 6.16 0.72 16.22
CA THR A 120 4.83 1.33 16.39
C THR A 120 3.71 0.52 15.73
N ASN A 121 4.03 -0.59 15.07
CA ASN A 121 3.06 -1.33 14.25
C ASN A 121 2.32 -0.39 13.29
N CYS A 122 3.08 0.46 12.59
CA CYS A 122 2.53 1.47 11.71
C CYS A 122 1.54 0.84 10.73
N THR A 123 0.32 1.37 10.69
CA THR A 123 -0.74 0.89 9.81
C THR A 123 -1.57 2.06 9.28
N CYS A 124 -2.07 1.93 8.07
CA CYS A 124 -2.88 2.95 7.42
C CYS A 124 -3.85 2.32 6.42
N THR A 125 -4.73 3.13 5.85
CA THR A 125 -5.68 2.74 4.80
C THR A 125 -5.29 3.23 3.41
N TYR A 126 -4.07 3.73 3.23
CA TYR A 126 -3.57 4.17 1.93
C TYR A 126 -3.26 2.97 1.05
N GLU A 127 -3.95 2.88 -0.09
CA GLU A 127 -3.86 1.72 -0.99
C GLU A 127 -2.48 1.56 -1.62
N CYS A 128 -1.74 2.65 -1.86
CA CYS A 128 -0.36 2.60 -2.32
C CYS A 128 0.52 1.84 -1.31
N ALA A 129 0.49 2.24 -0.04
CA ALA A 129 1.25 1.59 1.03
C ALA A 129 0.82 0.12 1.23
N ILE A 130 -0.49 -0.14 1.26
CA ILE A 130 -1.05 -1.49 1.40
C ILE A 130 -0.60 -2.39 0.24
N SER A 131 -0.55 -1.87 -0.99
CA SER A 131 -0.08 -2.61 -2.15
C SER A 131 1.35 -3.11 -1.98
N PHE A 132 2.27 -2.25 -1.54
CA PHE A 132 3.64 -2.66 -1.23
C PHE A 132 3.73 -3.61 -0.04
N ASN A 133 2.88 -3.40 0.98
CA ASN A 133 2.82 -4.30 2.14
C ASN A 133 2.34 -5.72 1.75
N ILE A 134 1.43 -5.84 0.80
CA ILE A 134 1.00 -7.13 0.25
C ILE A 134 2.13 -7.77 -0.55
N LEU A 135 2.77 -7.01 -1.44
CA LEU A 135 3.84 -7.52 -2.30
C LEU A 135 5.09 -7.91 -1.51
N GLY A 136 5.43 -7.21 -0.45
CA GLY A 136 6.57 -7.48 0.41
C GLY A 136 6.36 -8.54 1.48
N ASN A 137 5.13 -9.02 1.69
CA ASN A 137 4.81 -9.96 2.77
C ASN A 137 4.56 -11.37 2.22
N TRP A 138 5.42 -12.32 2.58
CA TRP A 138 5.36 -13.71 2.15
C TRP A 138 4.00 -14.38 2.41
N ARG A 139 3.26 -13.95 3.45
CA ARG A 139 1.92 -14.47 3.77
C ARG A 139 0.88 -14.23 2.67
N TYR A 140 1.09 -13.26 1.80
CA TYR A 140 0.20 -12.97 0.69
C TYR A 140 0.65 -13.57 -0.64
N GLN A 141 1.92 -14.04 -0.75
CA GLN A 141 2.47 -14.55 -2.00
C GLN A 141 1.66 -15.73 -2.55
N HIS A 142 1.30 -16.70 -1.69
CA HIS A 142 0.47 -17.82 -2.12
C HIS A 142 -0.92 -17.36 -2.64
N LYS A 143 -1.52 -16.34 -2.02
CA LYS A 143 -2.81 -15.80 -2.46
C LYS A 143 -2.70 -15.07 -3.79
N LEU A 144 -1.59 -14.38 -4.02
CA LEU A 144 -1.30 -13.72 -5.29
C LEU A 144 -1.12 -14.76 -6.41
N LEU A 145 -0.39 -15.83 -6.14
CA LEU A 145 -0.21 -16.96 -7.08
C LEU A 145 -1.53 -17.65 -7.41
N MET A 146 -2.39 -17.87 -6.42
CA MET A 146 -3.73 -18.40 -6.67
C MET A 146 -4.57 -17.52 -7.60
N GLY A 147 -4.30 -16.20 -7.63
CA GLY A 147 -4.93 -15.29 -8.59
C GLY A 147 -4.65 -15.63 -10.05
N LEU A 148 -3.55 -16.33 -10.34
CA LEU A 148 -3.23 -16.81 -11.68
C LEU A 148 -4.18 -17.90 -12.19
N LEU A 149 -4.76 -18.67 -11.26
CA LEU A 149 -5.67 -19.77 -11.54
C LEU A 149 -7.13 -19.32 -11.66
N THR A 150 -7.46 -18.11 -11.21
CA THR A 150 -8.82 -17.58 -11.28
C THR A 150 -9.11 -17.03 -12.69
N LYS A 151 -10.19 -17.52 -13.30
CA LYS A 151 -10.80 -16.86 -14.47
C LYS A 151 -11.72 -15.77 -13.94
N TYR A 152 -11.47 -14.52 -14.34
CA TYR A 152 -12.41 -13.43 -14.15
C TYR A 152 -13.42 -13.40 -15.28
#